data_1a20f88d9668ee1a4c7eda7fa81f6611
#
_entry.id   1a20f88d9668ee1a4c7eda7fa81f6611
#
_cell.length_a   1.000
_cell.length_b   1.000
_cell.length_c   1.000
_cell.angle_alpha   90.00
_cell.angle_beta   90.00
_cell.angle_gamma   90.00
#
_symmetry.space_group_name_H-M   'P 1'
#
loop_
_entity.id
_entity.type
_entity.pdbx_description
1 polymer ?
#
loop_
_entity_poly.entity_id
_entity_poly.type
_entity_poly.pdbx_seq_one_letter_code
_entity_poly.pdbx_strand_id
1 'polypeptide(L)'
;MSLFDKLQPIAARLDAFAGGPVPFNTEIEGILGPTEVVIGGRRTLMCGSNNYFGLSFHPEVIAASQQALAREGAGTTGSRAANGTYSAHRQLEATFAEAYGKAHGMVFSTGYQANLGLISGLCGSGDTVMVDLESHASIYDGARLSGAQIFAFRHNSASDLARKLARLPSPSDCLVVVEGLYSISGDVGALREIAAVCREAGALLMVDEAHSFGVYGERGLGYAEEAGVLDQVDFVVGTFSKALAAIGGYAVSNHEALRLLHFSTRPYVFSASGSPSTIAGVAAALRLLREDTTLKARLWANVRRVRAGLTALGFRIGATESPIVPIEIGTAEDAVAVWAALLDAGLYSNIVLPPACRPDACVLRTNYSAAHTPEHIDEALGIFERVGRAMRIIDTAA
;
A
#
# COMPACT_ATOMS: atom_id res chain seq x y z
N MET A 1 -1.07 36.82 4.97
CA MET A 1 -0.67 35.50 5.50
C MET A 1 0.72 35.19 4.98
N SER A 2 1.70 34.92 5.85
CA SER A 2 3.04 34.49 5.43
C SER A 2 2.99 33.06 4.88
N LEU A 3 4.04 32.64 4.17
CA LEU A 3 4.15 31.23 3.73
C LEU A 3 4.13 30.25 4.93
N PHE A 4 4.61 30.67 6.09
CA PHE A 4 4.69 29.86 7.30
C PHE A 4 3.37 29.78 8.07
N ASP A 5 2.44 30.72 7.89
CA ASP A 5 1.14 30.71 8.58
C ASP A 5 0.33 29.46 8.22
N LYS A 6 0.56 28.86 7.04
CA LYS A 6 -0.06 27.61 6.61
C LYS A 6 0.36 26.39 7.44
N LEU A 7 1.47 26.48 8.17
CA LEU A 7 1.99 25.40 9.03
C LEU A 7 1.44 25.48 10.46
N GLN A 8 0.79 26.58 10.84
CA GLN A 8 0.22 26.77 12.19
C GLN A 8 -0.75 25.63 12.61
N PRO A 9 -1.65 25.13 11.75
CA PRO A 9 -2.51 24.01 12.11
C PRO A 9 -1.74 22.71 12.39
N ILE A 10 -0.57 22.53 11.75
CA ILE A 10 0.31 21.37 11.98
C ILE A 10 1.02 21.56 13.32
N ALA A 11 1.54 22.75 13.59
CA ALA A 11 2.19 23.08 14.87
C ALA A 11 1.22 22.86 16.04
N ALA A 12 0.00 23.38 15.97
CA ALA A 12 -1.02 23.20 17.00
C ALA A 12 -1.37 21.72 17.24
N ARG A 13 -1.33 20.86 16.19
CA ARG A 13 -1.51 19.41 16.37
C ARG A 13 -0.33 18.75 17.06
N LEU A 14 0.91 19.16 16.74
CA LEU A 14 2.10 18.66 17.42
C LEU A 14 2.14 19.09 18.87
N ASP A 15 1.73 20.34 19.17
CA ASP A 15 1.63 20.86 20.53
C ASP A 15 0.61 20.06 21.38
N ALA A 16 -0.43 19.50 20.76
CA ALA A 16 -1.38 18.62 21.45
C ALA A 16 -0.75 17.30 21.94
N PHE A 17 0.41 16.91 21.40
CA PHE A 17 1.20 15.77 21.87
C PHE A 17 2.35 16.19 22.81
N ALA A 18 2.43 17.48 23.19
CA ALA A 18 3.50 17.98 24.04
C ALA A 18 3.48 17.28 25.42
N GLY A 19 4.59 16.62 25.75
CA GLY A 19 4.76 15.87 27.01
C GLY A 19 4.43 14.38 26.95
N GLY A 20 4.03 13.86 25.76
CA GLY A 20 3.78 12.44 25.54
C GLY A 20 4.47 11.90 24.26
N PRO A 21 4.39 10.59 24.02
CA PRO A 21 4.92 10.02 22.78
C PRO A 21 4.14 10.53 21.57
N VAL A 22 4.87 10.97 20.55
CA VAL A 22 4.30 11.42 19.28
C VAL A 22 4.06 10.20 18.38
N PRO A 23 2.83 9.94 17.93
CA PRO A 23 2.52 8.73 17.17
C PRO A 23 2.99 8.77 15.70
N PHE A 24 3.82 9.75 15.36
CA PHE A 24 4.40 9.95 14.04
C PHE A 24 5.91 10.00 14.14
N ASN A 25 6.61 9.48 13.12
CA ASN A 25 8.07 9.46 13.06
C ASN A 25 8.74 8.74 14.25
N THR A 26 8.09 7.69 14.78
CA THR A 26 8.68 6.86 15.83
C THR A 26 10.00 6.27 15.33
N GLU A 27 11.09 6.54 16.04
CA GLU A 27 12.42 6.04 15.71
C GLU A 27 12.54 4.55 16.01
N ILE A 28 13.01 3.78 15.04
CA ILE A 28 13.41 2.38 15.19
C ILE A 28 14.93 2.37 15.43
N GLU A 29 15.35 2.15 16.66
CA GLU A 29 16.75 2.21 17.09
C GLU A 29 17.55 0.98 16.66
N GLY A 30 16.88 -0.15 16.49
CA GLY A 30 17.49 -1.41 16.09
C GLY A 30 16.48 -2.36 15.46
N ILE A 31 16.97 -3.24 14.60
CA ILE A 31 16.17 -4.23 13.91
C ILE A 31 16.63 -5.61 14.36
N LEU A 32 15.72 -6.39 14.96
CA LEU A 32 15.99 -7.73 15.48
C LEU A 32 15.55 -8.83 14.49
N GLY A 33 14.64 -8.49 13.58
CA GLY A 33 14.10 -9.41 12.58
C GLY A 33 12.97 -8.79 11.76
N PRO A 34 12.28 -9.59 10.94
CA PRO A 34 11.21 -9.09 10.09
C PRO A 34 9.97 -8.60 10.86
N THR A 35 9.83 -9.00 12.12
CA THR A 35 8.66 -8.74 12.98
C THR A 35 9.02 -8.15 14.35
N GLU A 36 10.30 -7.87 14.60
CA GLU A 36 10.79 -7.41 15.88
C GLU A 36 11.81 -6.28 15.71
N VAL A 37 11.68 -5.25 16.52
CA VAL A 37 12.53 -4.06 16.49
C VAL A 37 12.86 -3.58 17.91
N VAL A 38 13.76 -2.60 18.01
CA VAL A 38 14.03 -1.88 19.27
C VAL A 38 13.46 -0.48 19.14
N ILE A 39 12.59 -0.09 20.06
CA ILE A 39 12.02 1.27 20.20
C ILE A 39 12.11 1.69 21.66
N GLY A 40 12.71 2.84 21.94
CA GLY A 40 12.92 3.32 23.30
C GLY A 40 13.74 2.35 24.15
N GLY A 41 14.77 1.71 23.57
CA GLY A 41 15.62 0.73 24.22
C GLY A 41 14.95 -0.63 24.51
N ARG A 42 13.71 -0.86 24.03
CA ARG A 42 12.95 -2.10 24.32
C ARG A 42 12.65 -2.91 23.04
N ARG A 43 12.71 -4.25 23.16
CA ARG A 43 12.18 -5.15 22.15
C ARG A 43 10.68 -4.84 21.94
N THR A 44 10.30 -4.64 20.73
CA THR A 44 8.93 -4.28 20.34
C THR A 44 8.48 -5.14 19.18
N LEU A 45 7.32 -5.77 19.32
CA LEU A 45 6.68 -6.56 18.28
C LEU A 45 6.09 -5.61 17.23
N MET A 46 6.46 -5.80 15.97
CA MET A 46 6.10 -4.92 14.86
C MET A 46 4.79 -5.37 14.19
N CYS A 47 3.68 -4.81 14.62
CA CYS A 47 2.36 -5.01 14.01
C CYS A 47 1.93 -3.80 13.13
N GLY A 48 2.86 -2.96 12.69
CA GLY A 48 2.58 -1.79 11.83
C GLY A 48 3.26 -1.84 10.46
N SER A 49 4.13 -2.83 10.19
CA SER A 49 4.87 -2.93 8.93
C SER A 49 4.02 -3.52 7.80
N ASN A 50 4.22 -3.01 6.56
CA ASN A 50 3.64 -3.59 5.35
C ASN A 50 4.48 -4.75 4.76
N ASN A 51 5.45 -5.29 5.50
CA ASN A 51 6.30 -6.42 5.08
C ASN A 51 5.51 -7.74 5.18
N TYR A 52 4.47 -7.89 4.35
CA TYR A 52 3.48 -8.98 4.45
C TYR A 52 4.07 -10.39 4.42
N PHE A 53 5.22 -10.57 3.78
CA PHE A 53 5.86 -11.88 3.64
C PHE A 53 7.18 -12.01 4.40
N GLY A 54 7.65 -10.94 5.05
CA GLY A 54 8.94 -10.94 5.76
C GLY A 54 10.16 -10.99 4.85
N LEU A 55 9.98 -10.76 3.54
CA LEU A 55 11.03 -10.95 2.52
C LEU A 55 12.20 -9.98 2.64
N SER A 56 12.04 -8.85 3.35
CA SER A 56 13.17 -7.93 3.61
C SER A 56 14.35 -8.57 4.36
N PHE A 57 14.10 -9.70 5.05
CA PHE A 57 15.11 -10.47 5.77
C PHE A 57 15.37 -11.85 5.14
N HIS A 58 14.77 -12.13 3.98
CA HIS A 58 14.97 -13.42 3.34
C HIS A 58 16.40 -13.55 2.81
N PRO A 59 17.14 -14.64 3.13
CA PRO A 59 18.56 -14.78 2.76
C PRO A 59 18.82 -14.62 1.26
N GLU A 60 17.95 -15.16 0.41
CA GLU A 60 18.09 -15.07 -1.04
C GLU A 60 17.87 -13.64 -1.56
N VAL A 61 16.95 -12.87 -0.98
CA VAL A 61 16.72 -11.46 -1.33
C VAL A 61 17.94 -10.62 -0.95
N ILE A 62 18.48 -10.85 0.26
CA ILE A 62 19.67 -10.16 0.74
C ILE A 62 20.89 -10.52 -0.14
N ALA A 63 21.09 -11.81 -0.43
CA ALA A 63 22.20 -12.27 -1.25
C ALA A 63 22.16 -11.69 -2.68
N ALA A 64 20.99 -11.68 -3.32
CA ALA A 64 20.79 -11.09 -4.63
C ALA A 64 21.13 -9.59 -4.64
N SER A 65 20.67 -8.86 -3.62
CA SER A 65 20.96 -7.43 -3.44
C SER A 65 22.47 -7.17 -3.23
N GLN A 66 23.13 -7.96 -2.39
CA GLN A 66 24.56 -7.85 -2.12
C GLN A 66 25.41 -8.13 -3.38
N GLN A 67 25.07 -9.18 -4.13
CA GLN A 67 25.75 -9.52 -5.37
C GLN A 67 25.63 -8.42 -6.43
N ALA A 68 24.44 -7.86 -6.60
CA ALA A 68 24.22 -6.75 -7.52
C ALA A 68 24.96 -5.48 -7.07
N LEU A 69 24.96 -5.17 -5.77
CA LEU A 69 25.71 -4.05 -5.20
C LEU A 69 27.22 -4.19 -5.48
N ALA A 70 27.77 -5.38 -5.29
CA ALA A 70 29.20 -5.63 -5.50
C ALA A 70 29.60 -5.57 -6.99
N ARG A 71 28.72 -6.00 -7.89
CA ARG A 71 29.00 -6.07 -9.34
C ARG A 71 28.73 -4.77 -10.08
N GLU A 72 27.64 -4.07 -9.71
CA GLU A 72 27.09 -2.95 -10.50
C GLU A 72 27.12 -1.61 -9.75
N GLY A 73 27.61 -1.60 -8.49
CA GLY A 73 27.74 -0.40 -7.66
C GLY A 73 26.46 -0.01 -6.91
N ALA A 74 26.57 1.06 -6.11
CA ALA A 74 25.53 1.49 -5.18
C ALA A 74 24.33 2.16 -5.85
N GLY A 75 24.49 2.66 -7.08
CA GLY A 75 23.42 3.37 -7.78
C GLY A 75 23.71 3.59 -9.25
N THR A 76 22.69 3.94 -10.01
CA THR A 76 22.80 4.15 -11.46
C THR A 76 23.26 5.55 -11.84
N THR A 77 23.17 6.50 -10.90
CA THR A 77 23.50 7.94 -11.08
C THR A 77 22.77 8.63 -12.24
N GLY A 78 21.66 8.05 -12.71
CA GLY A 78 20.87 8.61 -13.80
C GLY A 78 19.42 8.18 -13.81
N SER A 79 18.61 8.89 -14.58
CA SER A 79 17.22 8.50 -14.82
C SER A 79 17.14 7.36 -15.84
N ARG A 80 15.95 6.70 -15.87
CA ARG A 80 15.67 5.65 -16.85
C ARG A 80 15.81 6.11 -18.31
N ALA A 81 15.51 7.38 -18.57
CA ALA A 81 15.62 7.98 -19.92
C ALA A 81 17.05 8.29 -20.34
N ALA A 82 17.98 8.40 -19.38
CA ALA A 82 19.38 8.69 -19.63
C ALA A 82 20.26 7.42 -19.47
N ASN A 83 21.18 7.43 -18.51
CA ASN A 83 22.12 6.32 -18.26
C ASN A 83 21.63 5.33 -17.18
N GLY A 84 20.45 5.51 -16.59
CA GLY A 84 19.94 4.70 -15.48
C GLY A 84 19.14 3.46 -15.90
N THR A 85 19.12 3.06 -17.17
CA THR A 85 18.50 1.81 -17.61
C THR A 85 19.53 0.71 -17.77
N TYR A 86 19.62 -0.17 -16.77
CA TYR A 86 20.46 -1.37 -16.83
C TYR A 86 19.63 -2.57 -17.32
N SER A 87 20.29 -3.65 -17.74
CA SER A 87 19.63 -4.87 -18.23
C SER A 87 18.64 -5.45 -17.20
N ALA A 88 18.98 -5.42 -15.91
CA ALA A 88 18.13 -5.91 -14.83
C ALA A 88 16.79 -5.14 -14.73
N HIS A 89 16.77 -3.84 -15.04
CA HIS A 89 15.52 -3.07 -15.08
C HIS A 89 14.60 -3.58 -16.19
N ARG A 90 15.15 -3.80 -17.40
CA ARG A 90 14.37 -4.31 -18.54
C ARG A 90 13.85 -5.73 -18.30
N GLN A 91 14.70 -6.57 -17.68
CA GLN A 91 14.30 -7.93 -17.31
C GLN A 91 13.15 -7.90 -16.29
N LEU A 92 13.22 -7.03 -15.28
CA LEU A 92 12.17 -6.91 -14.28
C LEU A 92 10.86 -6.40 -14.89
N GLU A 93 10.91 -5.41 -15.80
CA GLU A 93 9.75 -4.94 -16.58
C GLU A 93 9.10 -6.08 -17.36
N ALA A 94 9.91 -6.88 -18.06
CA ALA A 94 9.43 -8.04 -18.82
C ALA A 94 8.83 -9.11 -17.88
N THR A 95 9.46 -9.38 -16.73
CA THR A 95 8.95 -10.35 -15.75
C THR A 95 7.59 -9.96 -15.19
N PHE A 96 7.37 -8.67 -14.89
CA PHE A 96 6.04 -8.19 -14.45
C PHE A 96 5.01 -8.29 -15.58
N ALA A 97 5.36 -7.88 -16.79
CA ALA A 97 4.46 -7.99 -17.94
C ALA A 97 4.05 -9.45 -18.17
N GLU A 98 5.01 -10.37 -18.17
CA GLU A 98 4.78 -11.83 -18.29
C GLU A 98 3.88 -12.36 -17.17
N ALA A 99 4.18 -12.01 -15.89
CA ALA A 99 3.42 -12.48 -14.74
C ALA A 99 1.93 -12.13 -14.84
N TYR A 100 1.64 -10.91 -15.30
CA TYR A 100 0.26 -10.44 -15.51
C TYR A 100 -0.35 -10.85 -16.85
N GLY A 101 0.42 -11.46 -17.76
CA GLY A 101 -0.04 -11.74 -19.13
C GLY A 101 -0.32 -10.46 -19.92
N LYS A 102 0.42 -9.39 -19.67
CA LYS A 102 0.29 -8.09 -20.33
C LYS A 102 1.45 -7.86 -21.30
N ALA A 103 1.23 -7.04 -22.33
CA ALA A 103 2.22 -6.78 -23.38
C ALA A 103 3.39 -5.89 -22.92
N HIS A 104 3.13 -4.98 -21.98
CA HIS A 104 4.08 -3.95 -21.58
C HIS A 104 4.22 -3.87 -20.07
N GLY A 105 5.46 -3.63 -19.61
CA GLY A 105 5.80 -3.37 -18.22
C GLY A 105 6.67 -2.12 -18.09
N MET A 106 6.58 -1.44 -16.96
CA MET A 106 7.33 -0.24 -16.64
C MET A 106 7.67 -0.23 -15.15
N VAL A 107 8.93 0.04 -14.79
CA VAL A 107 9.43 0.07 -13.42
C VAL A 107 9.81 1.49 -13.02
N PHE A 108 9.27 1.94 -11.90
CA PHE A 108 9.46 3.27 -11.30
C PHE A 108 10.30 3.19 -10.02
N SER A 109 10.84 4.34 -9.60
CA SER A 109 11.63 4.43 -8.35
C SER A 109 10.80 4.32 -7.08
N THR A 110 9.49 4.57 -7.15
CA THR A 110 8.52 4.32 -6.05
C THR A 110 7.13 4.00 -6.62
N GLY A 111 6.26 3.34 -5.83
CA GLY A 111 4.84 3.17 -6.19
C GLY A 111 4.11 4.50 -6.30
N TYR A 112 4.48 5.49 -5.47
CA TYR A 112 3.95 6.86 -5.58
C TYR A 112 4.19 7.45 -6.97
N GLN A 113 5.43 7.34 -7.48
CA GLN A 113 5.80 7.80 -8.82
C GLN A 113 5.13 6.99 -9.93
N ALA A 114 4.82 5.72 -9.71
CA ALA A 114 4.09 4.91 -10.68
C ALA A 114 2.67 5.46 -10.90
N ASN A 115 1.93 5.75 -9.82
CA ASN A 115 0.62 6.40 -9.90
C ASN A 115 0.70 7.79 -10.55
N LEU A 116 1.62 8.66 -10.07
CA LEU A 116 1.83 9.98 -10.65
C LEU A 116 2.14 9.88 -12.15
N GLY A 117 3.06 8.98 -12.50
CA GLY A 117 3.55 8.84 -13.86
C GLY A 117 2.50 8.35 -14.83
N LEU A 118 1.73 7.32 -14.42
CA LEU A 118 0.65 6.81 -15.26
C LEU A 118 -0.45 7.86 -15.44
N ILE A 119 -1.02 8.34 -14.35
CA ILE A 119 -2.18 9.23 -14.42
C ILE A 119 -1.83 10.53 -15.15
N SER A 120 -0.71 11.17 -14.77
CA SER A 120 -0.31 12.43 -15.42
C SER A 120 0.26 12.28 -16.83
N GLY A 121 0.64 11.06 -17.22
CA GLY A 121 1.13 10.77 -18.55
C GLY A 121 0.02 10.35 -19.52
N LEU A 122 -1.05 9.76 -19.00
CA LEU A 122 -2.21 9.32 -19.79
C LEU A 122 -3.25 10.42 -19.95
N CYS A 123 -3.47 11.21 -18.90
CA CYS A 123 -4.54 12.22 -18.87
C CYS A 123 -3.97 13.63 -18.98
N GLY A 124 -4.76 14.54 -19.55
CA GLY A 124 -4.44 15.96 -19.71
C GLY A 124 -5.68 16.85 -19.61
N SER A 125 -5.50 18.13 -19.99
CA SER A 125 -6.62 19.09 -20.05
C SER A 125 -7.66 18.62 -21.08
N GLY A 126 -8.89 18.47 -20.64
CA GLY A 126 -9.98 17.93 -21.45
C GLY A 126 -10.40 16.51 -21.07
N ASP A 127 -9.51 15.75 -20.44
CA ASP A 127 -9.81 14.42 -19.94
C ASP A 127 -10.42 14.45 -18.55
N THR A 128 -10.95 13.33 -18.11
CA THR A 128 -11.50 13.13 -16.76
C THR A 128 -10.75 12.03 -16.01
N VAL A 129 -10.46 12.27 -14.74
CA VAL A 129 -10.02 11.23 -13.81
C VAL A 129 -11.09 11.04 -12.73
N MET A 130 -11.69 9.84 -12.68
CA MET A 130 -12.62 9.43 -11.65
C MET A 130 -11.87 8.64 -10.58
N VAL A 131 -11.91 9.11 -9.34
CA VAL A 131 -11.19 8.46 -8.23
C VAL A 131 -12.18 7.97 -7.17
N ASP A 132 -11.91 6.82 -6.58
CA ASP A 132 -12.60 6.42 -5.36
C ASP A 132 -12.24 7.39 -4.23
N LEU A 133 -13.21 7.74 -3.38
CA LEU A 133 -13.03 8.76 -2.35
C LEU A 133 -11.91 8.39 -1.35
N GLU A 134 -11.68 7.10 -1.11
CA GLU A 134 -10.65 6.59 -0.19
C GLU A 134 -9.32 6.23 -0.88
N SER A 135 -9.16 6.60 -2.16
CA SER A 135 -7.91 6.36 -2.90
C SER A 135 -6.71 7.04 -2.25
N HIS A 136 -5.56 6.38 -2.42
CA HIS A 136 -4.26 6.85 -1.91
C HIS A 136 -3.89 8.23 -2.46
N ALA A 137 -3.18 9.02 -1.65
CA ALA A 137 -2.76 10.39 -2.00
C ALA A 137 -2.04 10.48 -3.35
N SER A 138 -1.23 9.49 -3.73
CA SER A 138 -0.52 9.47 -5.01
C SER A 138 -1.45 9.46 -6.23
N ILE A 139 -2.63 8.86 -6.10
CA ILE A 139 -3.66 8.85 -7.15
C ILE A 139 -4.24 10.25 -7.33
N TYR A 140 -4.60 10.91 -6.23
CA TYR A 140 -5.07 12.31 -6.26
C TYR A 140 -4.00 13.28 -6.79
N ASP A 141 -2.75 13.08 -6.39
CA ASP A 141 -1.65 13.96 -6.84
C ASP A 141 -1.32 13.71 -8.30
N GLY A 142 -1.39 12.47 -8.80
CA GLY A 142 -1.30 12.16 -10.22
C GLY A 142 -2.41 12.82 -11.03
N ALA A 143 -3.65 12.78 -10.55
CA ALA A 143 -4.79 13.43 -11.18
C ALA A 143 -4.63 14.96 -11.19
N ARG A 144 -4.18 15.57 -10.09
CA ARG A 144 -3.88 17.02 -10.07
C ARG A 144 -2.77 17.41 -11.03
N LEU A 145 -1.69 16.61 -11.09
CA LEU A 145 -0.55 16.86 -11.96
C LEU A 145 -0.91 16.75 -13.45
N SER A 146 -1.90 15.92 -13.80
CA SER A 146 -2.35 15.74 -15.18
C SER A 146 -3.02 16.99 -15.76
N GLY A 147 -3.65 17.81 -14.93
CA GLY A 147 -4.49 18.92 -15.35
C GLY A 147 -5.89 18.50 -15.83
N ALA A 148 -6.24 17.22 -15.71
CA ALA A 148 -7.57 16.70 -16.04
C ALA A 148 -8.62 17.16 -15.03
N GLN A 149 -9.90 17.02 -15.38
CA GLN A 149 -11.01 17.19 -14.45
C GLN A 149 -11.05 16.02 -13.47
N ILE A 150 -11.13 16.32 -12.17
CA ILE A 150 -11.11 15.27 -11.12
C ILE A 150 -12.48 15.18 -10.48
N PHE A 151 -13.07 13.99 -10.51
CA PHE A 151 -14.30 13.68 -9.80
C PHE A 151 -14.09 12.50 -8.87
N ALA A 152 -14.38 12.68 -7.58
CA ALA A 152 -14.42 11.57 -6.65
C ALA A 152 -15.82 10.93 -6.63
N PHE A 153 -15.90 9.61 -6.59
CA PHE A 153 -17.14 8.87 -6.32
C PHE A 153 -17.06 8.21 -4.95
N ARG A 154 -18.23 7.90 -4.38
CA ARG A 154 -18.33 7.30 -3.05
C ARG A 154 -17.61 5.98 -3.03
N HIS A 155 -16.88 5.77 -1.94
CA HIS A 155 -16.08 4.56 -1.73
C HIS A 155 -16.86 3.28 -2.06
N ASN A 156 -16.26 2.43 -2.90
CA ASN A 156 -16.79 1.15 -3.36
C ASN A 156 -18.21 1.21 -3.98
N SER A 157 -18.64 2.38 -4.49
CA SER A 157 -19.99 2.57 -5.02
C SER A 157 -20.02 2.59 -6.55
N ALA A 158 -20.19 1.42 -7.16
CA ALA A 158 -20.37 1.29 -8.61
C ALA A 158 -21.58 2.08 -9.13
N SER A 159 -22.65 2.18 -8.34
CA SER A 159 -23.86 2.97 -8.70
C SER A 159 -23.59 4.48 -8.72
N ASP A 160 -22.73 5.00 -7.81
CA ASP A 160 -22.33 6.40 -7.84
C ASP A 160 -21.39 6.69 -9.01
N LEU A 161 -20.47 5.75 -9.30
CA LEU A 161 -19.61 5.82 -10.45
C LEU A 161 -20.41 5.85 -11.76
N ALA A 162 -21.35 4.91 -11.96
CA ALA A 162 -22.21 4.85 -13.15
C ALA A 162 -22.99 6.16 -13.37
N ARG A 163 -23.58 6.69 -12.29
CA ARG A 163 -24.31 7.97 -12.35
C ARG A 163 -23.41 9.13 -12.76
N LYS A 164 -22.15 9.16 -12.35
CA LYS A 164 -21.19 10.22 -12.69
C LYS A 164 -20.67 10.07 -14.11
N LEU A 165 -20.31 8.85 -14.53
CA LEU A 165 -19.88 8.56 -15.90
C LEU A 165 -20.98 8.94 -16.91
N ALA A 166 -22.26 8.63 -16.61
CA ALA A 166 -23.38 8.99 -17.49
C ALA A 166 -23.58 10.50 -17.69
N ARG A 167 -22.94 11.36 -16.90
CA ARG A 167 -22.99 12.82 -17.03
C ARG A 167 -21.84 13.39 -17.82
N LEU A 168 -20.82 12.59 -18.14
CA LEU A 168 -19.70 13.03 -18.94
C LEU A 168 -20.10 13.11 -20.41
N PRO A 169 -19.63 14.13 -21.13
CA PRO A 169 -19.87 14.25 -22.58
C PRO A 169 -19.17 13.13 -23.36
N SER A 170 -18.04 12.63 -22.88
CA SER A 170 -17.24 11.57 -23.49
C SER A 170 -16.66 10.67 -22.38
N PRO A 171 -17.37 9.60 -21.95
CA PRO A 171 -16.84 8.67 -20.97
C PRO A 171 -15.57 7.93 -21.44
N SER A 172 -15.33 7.83 -22.75
CA SER A 172 -14.12 7.23 -23.32
C SER A 172 -12.83 8.01 -23.00
N ASP A 173 -12.96 9.30 -22.65
CA ASP A 173 -11.85 10.17 -22.26
C ASP A 173 -11.73 10.22 -20.72
N CYS A 174 -12.20 9.18 -20.06
CA CYS A 174 -12.18 9.05 -18.60
C CYS A 174 -11.30 7.88 -18.15
N LEU A 175 -10.39 8.16 -17.23
CA LEU A 175 -9.65 7.15 -16.46
C LEU A 175 -10.29 6.98 -15.08
N VAL A 176 -10.83 5.80 -14.80
CA VAL A 176 -11.32 5.41 -13.47
C VAL A 176 -10.18 4.75 -12.71
N VAL A 177 -9.87 5.23 -11.50
CA VAL A 177 -8.78 4.72 -10.67
C VAL A 177 -9.32 4.25 -9.34
N VAL A 178 -9.02 2.99 -8.98
CA VAL A 178 -9.42 2.33 -7.74
C VAL A 178 -8.27 1.49 -7.18
N GLU A 179 -8.41 1.03 -5.95
CA GLU A 179 -7.42 0.14 -5.31
C GLU A 179 -7.97 -1.28 -5.19
N GLY A 180 -7.07 -2.29 -5.30
CA GLY A 180 -7.43 -3.67 -5.04
C GLY A 180 -7.67 -3.92 -3.54
N LEU A 181 -6.86 -3.31 -2.68
CA LEU A 181 -6.99 -3.32 -1.22
C LEU A 181 -6.67 -1.92 -0.68
N TYR A 182 -7.62 -1.32 0.03
CA TYR A 182 -7.49 0.03 0.59
C TYR A 182 -6.64 0.04 1.85
N SER A 183 -5.72 0.98 1.90
CA SER A 183 -4.63 0.98 2.89
C SER A 183 -5.04 1.29 4.32
N ILE A 184 -6.15 1.97 4.55
CA ILE A 184 -6.63 2.42 5.86
C ILE A 184 -7.74 1.51 6.38
N SER A 185 -8.81 1.36 5.61
CA SER A 185 -9.98 0.54 5.94
C SER A 185 -9.68 -0.97 5.91
N GLY A 186 -8.67 -1.39 5.13
CA GLY A 186 -8.35 -2.80 4.96
C GLY A 186 -9.41 -3.57 4.18
N ASP A 187 -10.33 -2.90 3.51
CA ASP A 187 -11.34 -3.50 2.66
C ASP A 187 -10.87 -3.58 1.19
N VAL A 188 -11.53 -4.42 0.44
CA VAL A 188 -11.20 -4.66 -0.97
C VAL A 188 -12.07 -3.83 -1.90
N GLY A 189 -11.56 -3.53 -3.08
CA GLY A 189 -12.30 -2.80 -4.11
C GLY A 189 -13.50 -3.61 -4.63
N ALA A 190 -14.62 -2.93 -4.89
CA ALA A 190 -15.79 -3.53 -5.57
C ALA A 190 -15.50 -3.72 -7.07
N LEU A 191 -14.40 -4.43 -7.39
CA LEU A 191 -13.80 -4.44 -8.73
C LEU A 191 -14.70 -5.07 -9.80
N ARG A 192 -15.53 -6.07 -9.44
CA ARG A 192 -16.44 -6.71 -10.42
C ARG A 192 -17.48 -5.71 -10.93
N GLU A 193 -18.11 -5.00 -10.03
CA GLU A 193 -19.16 -4.04 -10.33
C GLU A 193 -18.57 -2.81 -11.01
N ILE A 194 -17.41 -2.34 -10.55
CA ILE A 194 -16.72 -1.17 -11.12
C ILE A 194 -16.22 -1.48 -12.53
N ALA A 195 -15.60 -2.64 -12.78
CA ALA A 195 -15.16 -3.05 -14.11
C ALA A 195 -16.33 -3.16 -15.10
N ALA A 196 -17.47 -3.70 -14.65
CA ALA A 196 -18.67 -3.77 -15.47
C ALA A 196 -19.17 -2.37 -15.88
N VAL A 197 -19.22 -1.44 -14.94
CA VAL A 197 -19.60 -0.04 -15.19
C VAL A 197 -18.63 0.66 -16.14
N CYS A 198 -17.31 0.50 -15.96
CA CYS A 198 -16.31 1.08 -16.84
C CYS A 198 -16.45 0.56 -18.28
N ARG A 199 -16.61 -0.75 -18.43
CA ARG A 199 -16.80 -1.39 -19.75
C ARG A 199 -18.07 -0.90 -20.44
N GLU A 200 -19.19 -0.80 -19.72
CA GLU A 200 -20.47 -0.31 -20.26
C GLU A 200 -20.35 1.15 -20.73
N ALA A 201 -19.66 1.98 -19.97
CA ALA A 201 -19.43 3.39 -20.29
C ALA A 201 -18.31 3.60 -21.32
N GLY A 202 -17.47 2.60 -21.60
CA GLY A 202 -16.27 2.75 -22.44
C GLY A 202 -15.13 3.51 -21.77
N ALA A 203 -15.16 3.65 -20.44
CA ALA A 203 -14.09 4.29 -19.66
C ALA A 203 -12.94 3.33 -19.38
N LEU A 204 -11.70 3.84 -19.31
CA LEU A 204 -10.52 3.07 -18.94
C LEU A 204 -10.49 2.80 -17.43
N LEU A 205 -10.03 1.61 -17.05
CA LEU A 205 -9.89 1.20 -15.64
C LEU A 205 -8.42 0.99 -15.26
N MET A 206 -7.96 1.70 -14.24
CA MET A 206 -6.68 1.50 -13.57
C MET A 206 -6.91 0.96 -12.16
N VAL A 207 -6.20 -0.10 -11.80
CA VAL A 207 -6.23 -0.69 -10.46
C VAL A 207 -4.86 -0.60 -9.80
N ASP A 208 -4.80 0.01 -8.63
CA ASP A 208 -3.61 0.00 -7.77
C ASP A 208 -3.64 -1.24 -6.86
N GLU A 209 -2.75 -2.19 -7.14
CA GLU A 209 -2.58 -3.44 -6.40
C GLU A 209 -1.47 -3.36 -5.33
N ALA A 210 -1.11 -2.16 -4.90
CA ALA A 210 0.01 -1.95 -3.99
C ALA A 210 -0.11 -2.75 -2.68
N HIS A 211 -1.32 -2.93 -2.14
CA HIS A 211 -1.58 -3.70 -0.93
C HIS A 211 -2.07 -5.13 -1.19
N SER A 212 -2.55 -5.42 -2.37
CA SER A 212 -3.17 -6.70 -2.73
C SER A 212 -2.22 -7.64 -3.49
N PHE A 213 -1.19 -7.10 -4.17
CA PHE A 213 -0.17 -7.92 -4.84
C PHE A 213 0.52 -8.87 -3.86
N GLY A 214 0.65 -10.15 -4.24
CA GLY A 214 1.15 -11.24 -3.42
C GLY A 214 0.09 -11.81 -2.46
N VAL A 215 -0.87 -11.00 -2.03
CA VAL A 215 -1.86 -11.32 -0.99
C VAL A 215 -3.07 -12.06 -1.57
N TYR A 216 -3.67 -11.52 -2.63
CA TYR A 216 -4.87 -12.03 -3.29
C TYR A 216 -4.57 -12.62 -4.65
N GLY A 217 -5.53 -13.41 -5.16
CA GLY A 217 -5.44 -14.12 -6.43
C GLY A 217 -4.64 -15.42 -6.33
N GLU A 218 -4.95 -16.41 -7.14
CA GLU A 218 -4.28 -17.72 -7.14
C GLU A 218 -2.77 -17.58 -7.40
N ARG A 219 -2.41 -16.78 -8.40
CA ARG A 219 -1.02 -16.47 -8.78
C ARG A 219 -0.39 -15.34 -7.95
N GLY A 220 -1.18 -14.70 -7.05
CA GLY A 220 -0.74 -13.57 -6.24
C GLY A 220 -0.66 -12.25 -7.02
N LEU A 221 -1.43 -12.08 -8.08
CA LEU A 221 -1.39 -10.86 -8.91
C LEU A 221 -2.24 -9.71 -8.35
N GLY A 222 -2.93 -9.95 -7.24
CA GLY A 222 -3.73 -8.94 -6.57
C GLY A 222 -5.22 -9.21 -6.61
N TYR A 223 -6.00 -8.23 -6.18
CA TYR A 223 -7.44 -8.42 -6.01
C TYR A 223 -8.22 -8.41 -7.33
N ALA A 224 -7.69 -7.80 -8.40
CA ALA A 224 -8.30 -7.89 -9.72
C ALA A 224 -8.29 -9.34 -10.25
N GLU A 225 -7.25 -10.12 -9.92
CA GLU A 225 -7.21 -11.56 -10.19
C GLU A 225 -8.24 -12.32 -9.35
N GLU A 226 -8.27 -12.09 -8.04
CA GLU A 226 -9.22 -12.71 -7.11
C GLU A 226 -10.68 -12.42 -7.49
N ALA A 227 -10.96 -11.19 -7.90
CA ALA A 227 -12.26 -10.78 -8.39
C ALA A 227 -12.60 -11.33 -9.79
N GLY A 228 -11.65 -11.93 -10.51
CA GLY A 228 -11.86 -12.47 -11.85
C GLY A 228 -12.07 -11.40 -12.92
N VAL A 229 -11.49 -10.21 -12.75
CA VAL A 229 -11.63 -9.08 -13.67
C VAL A 229 -10.30 -8.55 -14.23
N LEU A 230 -9.19 -9.23 -13.97
CA LEU A 230 -7.85 -8.79 -14.38
C LEU A 230 -7.75 -8.48 -15.89
N ASP A 231 -8.46 -9.23 -16.73
CA ASP A 231 -8.48 -9.01 -18.17
C ASP A 231 -9.27 -7.76 -18.58
N GLN A 232 -10.10 -7.23 -17.68
CA GLN A 232 -10.89 -6.01 -17.89
C GLN A 232 -10.17 -4.76 -17.35
N VAL A 233 -9.02 -4.94 -16.70
CA VAL A 233 -8.20 -3.84 -16.19
C VAL A 233 -7.22 -3.39 -17.26
N ASP A 234 -7.29 -2.11 -17.63
CA ASP A 234 -6.43 -1.50 -18.65
C ASP A 234 -5.02 -1.28 -18.14
N PHE A 235 -4.89 -0.78 -16.92
CA PHE A 235 -3.60 -0.52 -16.28
C PHE A 235 -3.59 -1.07 -14.85
N VAL A 236 -2.59 -1.88 -14.54
CA VAL A 236 -2.31 -2.32 -13.16
C VAL A 236 -1.08 -1.60 -12.67
N VAL A 237 -1.15 -1.03 -11.49
CA VAL A 237 -0.02 -0.39 -10.79
C VAL A 237 0.23 -1.12 -9.47
N GLY A 238 1.48 -1.13 -9.02
CA GLY A 238 1.82 -1.65 -7.71
C GLY A 238 3.10 -1.06 -7.17
N THR A 239 3.47 -1.49 -5.98
CA THR A 239 4.68 -1.04 -5.29
C THR A 239 5.58 -2.22 -4.89
N PHE A 240 6.87 -1.96 -4.78
CA PHE A 240 7.81 -2.93 -4.21
C PHE A 240 7.91 -2.83 -2.68
N SER A 241 7.40 -1.75 -2.09
CA SER A 241 7.65 -1.43 -0.67
C SER A 241 6.83 -2.23 0.33
N LYS A 242 6.09 -3.22 -0.13
CA LYS A 242 5.22 -4.07 0.70
C LYS A 242 5.55 -5.56 0.47
N ALA A 243 4.79 -6.26 -0.34
CA ALA A 243 4.99 -7.68 -0.63
C ALA A 243 6.40 -8.03 -1.15
N LEU A 244 7.02 -7.11 -1.90
CA LEU A 244 8.34 -7.31 -2.51
C LEU A 244 9.52 -6.75 -1.69
N ALA A 245 9.24 -6.23 -0.49
CA ALA A 245 10.22 -5.89 0.55
C ALA A 245 11.34 -4.91 0.13
N ALA A 246 11.10 -4.05 -0.87
CA ALA A 246 12.08 -3.09 -1.39
C ALA A 246 11.42 -1.76 -1.76
N ILE A 247 12.18 -0.76 -2.14
CA ILE A 247 11.65 0.50 -2.67
C ILE A 247 11.45 0.41 -4.18
N GLY A 248 10.36 0.94 -4.70
CA GLY A 248 10.06 1.01 -6.13
C GLY A 248 8.58 0.83 -6.43
N GLY A 249 8.26 0.79 -7.72
CA GLY A 249 6.92 0.54 -8.21
C GLY A 249 6.93 0.00 -9.62
N TYR A 250 5.79 -0.50 -10.08
CA TYR A 250 5.62 -1.01 -11.42
C TYR A 250 4.26 -0.63 -11.98
N ALA A 251 4.19 -0.68 -13.31
CA ALA A 251 2.93 -0.65 -14.04
C ALA A 251 2.97 -1.70 -15.16
N VAL A 252 1.83 -2.31 -15.45
CA VAL A 252 1.66 -3.23 -16.59
C VAL A 252 0.37 -2.94 -17.35
N SER A 253 0.38 -3.14 -18.67
CA SER A 253 -0.77 -2.90 -19.54
C SER A 253 -0.62 -3.62 -20.88
N ASN A 254 -1.75 -3.84 -21.56
CA ASN A 254 -1.77 -4.22 -22.97
C ASN A 254 -1.76 -3.01 -23.91
N HIS A 255 -2.00 -1.80 -23.39
CA HIS A 255 -2.02 -0.59 -24.20
C HIS A 255 -0.60 -0.13 -24.57
N GLU A 256 -0.38 0.11 -25.86
CA GLU A 256 0.87 0.65 -26.40
C GLU A 256 1.24 2.00 -25.73
N ALA A 257 0.26 2.72 -25.20
CA ALA A 257 0.48 3.95 -24.45
C ALA A 257 1.50 3.76 -23.32
N LEU A 258 1.51 2.61 -22.61
CA LEU A 258 2.47 2.36 -21.53
C LEU A 258 3.92 2.37 -22.05
N ARG A 259 4.15 1.85 -23.27
CA ARG A 259 5.48 1.90 -23.90
C ARG A 259 5.88 3.33 -24.25
N LEU A 260 4.93 4.16 -24.68
CA LEU A 260 5.20 5.55 -25.03
C LEU A 260 5.50 6.41 -23.80
N LEU A 261 4.92 6.09 -22.64
CA LEU A 261 5.16 6.79 -21.38
C LEU A 261 6.62 6.72 -20.91
N HIS A 262 7.42 5.73 -21.35
CA HIS A 262 8.86 5.69 -21.09
C HIS A 262 9.60 6.95 -21.58
N PHE A 263 9.03 7.67 -22.53
CA PHE A 263 9.65 8.83 -23.15
C PHE A 263 9.01 10.17 -22.73
N SER A 264 7.86 10.15 -22.09
CA SER A 264 7.06 11.36 -21.84
C SER A 264 6.73 11.60 -20.39
N THR A 265 6.56 10.54 -19.58
CA THR A 265 6.09 10.75 -18.20
C THR A 265 7.20 11.28 -17.28
N ARG A 266 6.94 12.46 -16.73
CA ARG A 266 7.92 13.23 -15.94
C ARG A 266 8.50 12.49 -14.74
N PRO A 267 7.72 11.80 -13.89
CA PRO A 267 8.25 11.06 -12.75
C PRO A 267 9.27 9.96 -13.12
N TYR A 268 9.21 9.45 -14.34
CA TYR A 268 10.14 8.45 -14.85
C TYR A 268 11.36 9.09 -15.53
N VAL A 269 11.12 10.10 -16.39
CA VAL A 269 12.18 10.74 -17.18
C VAL A 269 13.12 11.57 -16.32
N PHE A 270 12.59 12.22 -15.27
CA PHE A 270 13.34 13.19 -14.45
C PHE A 270 13.64 12.70 -13.03
N SER A 271 13.52 11.38 -12.77
CA SER A 271 13.92 10.77 -11.50
C SER A 271 15.05 9.77 -11.70
N ALA A 272 15.94 9.66 -10.72
CA ALA A 272 16.94 8.59 -10.69
C ALA A 272 16.24 7.22 -10.66
N SER A 273 16.83 6.26 -11.35
CA SER A 273 16.29 4.89 -11.39
C SER A 273 16.61 4.12 -10.11
N GLY A 274 15.88 3.03 -9.86
CA GLY A 274 16.15 2.11 -8.77
C GLY A 274 17.60 1.58 -8.81
N SER A 275 18.22 1.42 -7.65
CA SER A 275 19.59 0.90 -7.56
C SER A 275 19.68 -0.55 -8.03
N PRO A 276 20.84 -1.01 -8.52
CA PRO A 276 21.04 -2.40 -8.92
C PRO A 276 20.69 -3.41 -7.82
N SER A 277 21.06 -3.10 -6.56
CA SER A 277 20.74 -3.92 -5.40
C SER A 277 19.24 -4.04 -5.16
N THR A 278 18.50 -2.92 -5.28
CA THR A 278 17.04 -2.90 -5.15
C THR A 278 16.38 -3.75 -6.24
N ILE A 279 16.78 -3.57 -7.50
CA ILE A 279 16.19 -4.30 -8.63
C ILE A 279 16.42 -5.81 -8.51
N ALA A 280 17.65 -6.21 -8.13
CA ALA A 280 17.97 -7.62 -7.92
C ALA A 280 17.22 -8.24 -6.74
N GLY A 281 17.08 -7.50 -5.63
CA GLY A 281 16.30 -7.93 -4.48
C GLY A 281 14.82 -8.13 -4.83
N VAL A 282 14.23 -7.19 -5.58
CA VAL A 282 12.84 -7.30 -6.07
C VAL A 282 12.66 -8.51 -6.98
N ALA A 283 13.59 -8.77 -7.90
CA ALA A 283 13.52 -9.93 -8.78
C ALA A 283 13.57 -11.25 -7.98
N ALA A 284 14.41 -11.34 -6.95
CA ALA A 284 14.47 -12.48 -6.06
C ALA A 284 13.19 -12.63 -5.23
N ALA A 285 12.66 -11.55 -4.67
CA ALA A 285 11.41 -11.54 -3.91
C ALA A 285 10.21 -11.97 -4.78
N LEU A 286 10.12 -11.46 -6.01
CA LEU A 286 9.07 -11.83 -6.98
C LEU A 286 9.12 -13.32 -7.31
N ARG A 287 10.32 -13.86 -7.54
CA ARG A 287 10.52 -15.29 -7.77
C ARG A 287 10.04 -16.12 -6.57
N LEU A 288 10.46 -15.76 -5.35
CA LEU A 288 10.06 -16.46 -4.12
C LEU A 288 8.54 -16.46 -3.92
N LEU A 289 7.87 -15.32 -4.14
CA LEU A 289 6.40 -15.25 -4.04
C LEU A 289 5.68 -16.17 -5.04
N ARG A 290 6.28 -16.42 -6.20
CA ARG A 290 5.72 -17.32 -7.22
C ARG A 290 6.01 -18.80 -6.94
N GLU A 291 7.15 -19.11 -6.31
CA GLU A 291 7.63 -20.48 -6.08
C GLU A 291 7.20 -21.04 -4.71
N ASP A 292 7.20 -20.20 -3.66
CA ASP A 292 6.86 -20.62 -2.30
C ASP A 292 5.40 -20.31 -1.93
N THR A 293 4.53 -21.27 -2.22
CA THR A 293 3.10 -21.19 -1.88
C THR A 293 2.83 -21.17 -0.36
N THR A 294 3.82 -21.56 0.47
CA THR A 294 3.66 -21.58 1.93
C THR A 294 3.65 -20.16 2.53
N LEU A 295 4.30 -19.19 1.88
CA LEU A 295 4.31 -17.79 2.32
C LEU A 295 2.89 -17.23 2.43
N LYS A 296 2.09 -17.40 1.39
CA LYS A 296 0.70 -16.94 1.36
C LYS A 296 -0.16 -17.68 2.37
N ALA A 297 0.01 -18.99 2.49
CA ALA A 297 -0.73 -19.81 3.46
C ALA A 297 -0.46 -19.35 4.90
N ARG A 298 0.82 -19.10 5.25
CA ARG A 298 1.22 -18.57 6.57
C ARG A 298 0.64 -17.18 6.84
N LEU A 299 0.70 -16.29 5.87
CA LEU A 299 0.09 -14.96 6.00
C LEU A 299 -1.39 -15.07 6.40
N TRP A 300 -2.16 -15.84 5.64
CA TRP A 300 -3.59 -16.01 5.90
C TRP A 300 -3.90 -16.75 7.19
N ALA A 301 -3.08 -17.72 7.61
CA ALA A 301 -3.22 -18.37 8.91
C ALA A 301 -3.07 -17.36 10.06
N ASN A 302 -2.06 -16.50 9.98
CA ASN A 302 -1.83 -15.44 10.97
C ASN A 302 -2.95 -14.40 10.98
N VAL A 303 -3.41 -13.97 9.81
CA VAL A 303 -4.53 -13.03 9.68
C VAL A 303 -5.80 -13.59 10.34
N ARG A 304 -6.17 -14.83 10.05
CA ARG A 304 -7.35 -15.46 10.64
C ARG A 304 -7.23 -15.62 12.14
N ARG A 305 -6.04 -16.06 12.63
CA ARG A 305 -5.80 -16.23 14.07
C ARG A 305 -5.96 -14.92 14.83
N VAL A 306 -5.33 -13.84 14.34
CA VAL A 306 -5.42 -12.54 15.02
C VAL A 306 -6.81 -11.96 14.95
N ARG A 307 -7.50 -12.05 13.81
CA ARG A 307 -8.88 -11.57 13.69
C ARG A 307 -9.82 -12.29 14.65
N ALA A 308 -9.73 -13.63 14.71
CA ALA A 308 -10.52 -14.44 15.64
C ALA A 308 -10.21 -14.05 17.11
N GLY A 309 -8.93 -13.88 17.46
CA GLY A 309 -8.52 -13.48 18.80
C GLY A 309 -9.01 -12.09 19.19
N LEU A 310 -8.82 -11.08 18.35
CA LEU A 310 -9.30 -9.71 18.63
C LEU A 310 -10.83 -9.66 18.75
N THR A 311 -11.54 -10.38 17.89
CA THR A 311 -13.01 -10.48 17.97
C THR A 311 -13.46 -11.16 19.27
N ALA A 312 -12.82 -12.26 19.65
CA ALA A 312 -13.12 -12.97 20.92
C ALA A 312 -12.85 -12.12 22.16
N LEU A 313 -11.82 -11.22 22.08
CA LEU A 313 -11.53 -10.26 23.15
C LEU A 313 -12.54 -9.10 23.23
N GLY A 314 -13.40 -8.92 22.21
CA GLY A 314 -14.40 -7.87 22.16
C GLY A 314 -13.97 -6.59 21.41
N PHE A 315 -12.84 -6.60 20.71
CA PHE A 315 -12.47 -5.47 19.86
C PHE A 315 -13.35 -5.38 18.62
N ARG A 316 -13.72 -4.17 18.23
CA ARG A 316 -14.36 -3.88 16.95
C ARG A 316 -13.27 -3.75 15.88
N ILE A 317 -13.30 -4.63 14.90
CA ILE A 317 -12.34 -4.67 13.81
C ILE A 317 -13.03 -4.53 12.45
N GLY A 318 -12.30 -4.09 11.43
CA GLY A 318 -12.80 -4.02 10.06
C GLY A 318 -13.40 -5.36 9.59
N ALA A 319 -14.46 -5.31 8.82
CA ALA A 319 -15.23 -6.49 8.42
C ALA A 319 -14.46 -7.40 7.44
N THR A 320 -13.65 -6.81 6.55
CA THR A 320 -12.94 -7.55 5.49
C THR A 320 -11.79 -8.37 6.05
N GLU A 321 -11.67 -9.62 5.59
CA GLU A 321 -10.50 -10.44 5.87
C GLU A 321 -9.35 -9.99 4.97
N SER A 322 -8.37 -9.32 5.58
CA SER A 322 -7.16 -8.83 4.91
C SER A 322 -5.99 -8.77 5.90
N PRO A 323 -4.73 -8.68 5.44
CA PRO A 323 -3.58 -8.53 6.35
C PRO A 323 -3.55 -7.18 7.07
N ILE A 324 -4.37 -6.23 6.66
CA ILE A 324 -4.61 -4.96 7.33
C ILE A 324 -5.82 -5.15 8.24
N VAL A 325 -5.62 -5.09 9.55
CA VAL A 325 -6.69 -5.25 10.54
C VAL A 325 -6.86 -3.93 11.29
N PRO A 326 -7.75 -3.05 10.83
CA PRO A 326 -8.07 -1.83 11.57
C PRO A 326 -8.88 -2.18 12.81
N ILE A 327 -8.50 -1.61 13.95
CA ILE A 327 -9.17 -1.73 15.24
C ILE A 327 -9.79 -0.39 15.56
N GLU A 328 -11.11 -0.32 15.66
CA GLU A 328 -11.84 0.92 15.97
C GLU A 328 -11.62 1.31 17.42
N ILE A 329 -11.18 2.54 17.66
CA ILE A 329 -10.99 3.07 19.01
C ILE A 329 -12.00 4.17 19.31
N GLY A 330 -12.25 5.09 18.37
CA GLY A 330 -13.18 6.20 18.55
C GLY A 330 -12.50 7.56 18.41
N THR A 331 -12.32 8.28 19.52
CA THR A 331 -11.74 9.63 19.48
C THR A 331 -10.22 9.63 19.22
N ALA A 332 -9.69 10.75 18.77
CA ALA A 332 -8.24 10.91 18.56
C ALA A 332 -7.46 10.80 19.89
N GLU A 333 -8.02 11.32 20.98
CA GLU A 333 -7.42 11.27 22.31
C GLU A 333 -7.29 9.83 22.80
N ASP A 334 -8.38 9.06 22.74
CA ASP A 334 -8.38 7.63 23.11
C ASP A 334 -7.43 6.82 22.24
N ALA A 335 -7.43 7.09 20.94
CA ALA A 335 -6.57 6.36 19.99
C ALA A 335 -5.08 6.58 20.28
N VAL A 336 -4.68 7.81 20.58
CA VAL A 336 -3.30 8.13 20.96
C VAL A 336 -2.93 7.50 22.32
N ALA A 337 -3.84 7.55 23.29
CA ALA A 337 -3.61 6.95 24.60
C ALA A 337 -3.44 5.41 24.49
N VAL A 338 -4.29 4.74 23.74
CA VAL A 338 -4.21 3.29 23.50
C VAL A 338 -2.93 2.94 22.73
N TRP A 339 -2.60 3.70 21.69
CA TRP A 339 -1.38 3.51 20.91
C TRP A 339 -0.13 3.62 21.81
N ALA A 340 -0.07 4.64 22.67
CA ALA A 340 1.05 4.81 23.61
C ALA A 340 1.15 3.66 24.60
N ALA A 341 0.03 3.20 25.16
CA ALA A 341 -0.02 2.08 26.06
C ALA A 341 0.41 0.75 25.41
N LEU A 342 0.05 0.52 24.14
CA LEU A 342 0.51 -0.63 23.36
C LEU A 342 2.02 -0.56 23.13
N LEU A 343 2.54 0.62 22.75
CA LEU A 343 3.97 0.82 22.55
C LEU A 343 4.75 0.57 23.85
N ASP A 344 4.26 1.09 24.96
CA ASP A 344 4.83 0.84 26.29
C ASP A 344 4.77 -0.64 26.69
N ALA A 345 3.79 -1.36 26.23
CA ALA A 345 3.67 -2.81 26.44
C ALA A 345 4.52 -3.65 25.47
N GLY A 346 5.26 -3.01 24.54
CA GLY A 346 6.15 -3.68 23.59
C GLY A 346 5.48 -4.09 22.28
N LEU A 347 4.42 -3.40 21.85
CA LEU A 347 3.76 -3.62 20.56
C LEU A 347 3.64 -2.31 19.79
N TYR A 348 4.16 -2.26 18.57
CA TYR A 348 3.99 -1.15 17.64
C TYR A 348 2.87 -1.41 16.63
N SER A 349 1.95 -0.46 16.49
CA SER A 349 0.97 -0.37 15.42
C SER A 349 0.99 1.01 14.80
N ASN A 350 0.46 1.16 13.59
CA ASN A 350 0.17 2.49 13.07
C ASN A 350 -1.14 3.01 13.69
N ILE A 351 -1.32 4.33 13.63
CA ILE A 351 -2.54 5.01 14.07
C ILE A 351 -3.06 5.89 12.95
N VAL A 352 -4.37 5.91 12.76
CA VAL A 352 -5.05 6.78 11.78
C VAL A 352 -5.85 7.83 12.54
N LEU A 353 -5.49 9.08 12.32
CA LEU A 353 -6.07 10.25 12.96
C LEU A 353 -6.63 11.23 11.92
N PRO A 354 -7.52 12.14 12.29
CA PRO A 354 -7.96 13.21 11.39
C PRO A 354 -6.77 14.01 10.82
N PRO A 355 -6.80 14.39 9.52
CA PRO A 355 -7.92 14.32 8.59
C PRO A 355 -8.06 13.00 7.79
N ALA A 356 -7.22 11.99 8.06
CA ALA A 356 -7.26 10.71 7.35
C ALA A 356 -8.47 9.83 7.76
N CYS A 357 -9.18 10.19 8.81
CA CYS A 357 -10.45 9.62 9.23
C CYS A 357 -11.36 10.70 9.83
N ARG A 358 -12.60 10.35 10.12
CA ARG A 358 -13.49 11.23 10.90
C ARG A 358 -13.00 11.34 12.34
N PRO A 359 -13.29 12.47 13.06
CA PRO A 359 -12.83 12.68 14.43
C PRO A 359 -13.29 11.62 15.45
N ASP A 360 -14.41 10.94 15.18
CA ASP A 360 -15.02 9.90 16.00
C ASP A 360 -14.76 8.47 15.51
N ALA A 361 -13.90 8.32 14.50
CA ALA A 361 -13.63 7.04 13.84
C ALA A 361 -12.11 6.77 13.67
N CYS A 362 -11.34 7.14 14.70
CA CYS A 362 -9.90 6.85 14.72
C CYS A 362 -9.66 5.36 14.92
N VAL A 363 -8.64 4.83 14.25
CA VAL A 363 -8.31 3.41 14.31
C VAL A 363 -6.84 3.19 14.60
N LEU A 364 -6.52 2.09 15.27
CA LEU A 364 -5.21 1.48 15.21
C LEU A 364 -5.16 0.61 13.96
N ARG A 365 -4.23 0.89 13.08
CA ARG A 365 -4.02 0.13 11.86
C ARG A 365 -2.93 -0.90 12.10
N THR A 366 -3.33 -2.14 12.34
CA THR A 366 -2.40 -3.25 12.52
C THR A 366 -2.23 -4.03 11.23
N ASN A 367 -1.03 -4.59 11.04
CA ASN A 367 -0.69 -5.43 9.91
C ASN A 367 0.00 -6.69 10.39
N TYR A 368 -0.31 -7.79 9.73
CA TYR A 368 0.30 -9.07 10.05
C TYR A 368 1.05 -9.62 8.83
N SER A 369 2.10 -10.40 9.14
CA SER A 369 3.06 -10.92 8.17
C SER A 369 3.13 -12.43 8.25
N ALA A 370 3.49 -13.07 7.14
CA ALA A 370 3.86 -14.49 7.11
C ALA A 370 5.06 -14.82 8.01
N ALA A 371 5.83 -13.79 8.40
CA ALA A 371 6.99 -13.95 9.29
C ALA A 371 6.63 -13.91 10.78
N HIS A 372 5.42 -13.49 11.16
CA HIS A 372 4.98 -13.65 12.54
C HIS A 372 4.84 -15.13 12.87
N THR A 373 5.45 -15.56 13.98
CA THR A 373 5.25 -16.92 14.52
C THR A 373 3.92 -16.99 15.27
N PRO A 374 3.41 -18.20 15.56
CA PRO A 374 2.25 -18.37 16.44
C PRO A 374 2.43 -17.66 17.78
N GLU A 375 3.63 -17.73 18.37
CA GLU A 375 3.97 -17.10 19.64
C GLU A 375 3.91 -15.57 19.56
N HIS A 376 4.35 -14.98 18.44
CA HIS A 376 4.19 -13.53 18.19
C HIS A 376 2.72 -13.12 18.13
N ILE A 377 1.87 -13.93 17.53
CA ILE A 377 0.42 -13.63 17.48
C ILE A 377 -0.19 -13.75 18.88
N ASP A 378 0.19 -14.76 19.66
CA ASP A 378 -0.29 -14.93 21.04
C ASP A 378 0.20 -13.80 21.96
N GLU A 379 1.46 -13.38 21.80
CA GLU A 379 2.02 -12.21 22.50
C GLU A 379 1.23 -10.94 22.16
N ALA A 380 0.97 -10.68 20.86
CA ALA A 380 0.18 -9.54 20.42
C ALA A 380 -1.22 -9.55 21.05
N LEU A 381 -1.92 -10.68 20.99
CA LEU A 381 -3.26 -10.82 21.57
C LEU A 381 -3.24 -10.60 23.09
N GLY A 382 -2.25 -11.12 23.79
CA GLY A 382 -2.09 -10.89 25.23
C GLY A 382 -1.81 -9.43 25.59
N ILE A 383 -1.06 -8.70 24.74
CA ILE A 383 -0.83 -7.27 24.92
C ILE A 383 -2.13 -6.50 24.67
N PHE A 384 -2.86 -6.80 23.56
CA PHE A 384 -4.16 -6.18 23.27
C PHE A 384 -5.17 -6.42 24.41
N GLU A 385 -5.23 -7.62 24.96
CA GLU A 385 -6.13 -7.93 26.07
C GLU A 385 -5.81 -7.05 27.29
N ARG A 386 -4.55 -7.05 27.75
CA ARG A 386 -4.15 -6.27 28.93
C ARG A 386 -4.41 -4.79 28.75
N VAL A 387 -4.00 -4.22 27.61
CA VAL A 387 -4.17 -2.79 27.33
C VAL A 387 -5.65 -2.45 27.12
N GLY A 388 -6.37 -3.26 26.33
CA GLY A 388 -7.79 -3.04 26.03
C GLY A 388 -8.64 -3.03 27.30
N ARG A 389 -8.39 -3.94 28.26
CA ARG A 389 -9.06 -3.96 29.57
C ARG A 389 -8.67 -2.76 30.44
N ALA A 390 -7.38 -2.48 30.54
CA ALA A 390 -6.87 -1.36 31.34
C ALA A 390 -7.43 -0.02 30.86
N MET A 391 -7.58 0.15 29.56
CA MET A 391 -8.08 1.37 28.92
C MET A 391 -9.61 1.35 28.71
N ARG A 392 -10.32 0.30 29.14
CA ARG A 392 -11.78 0.11 29.00
C ARG A 392 -12.27 0.17 27.54
N ILE A 393 -11.44 -0.26 26.60
CA ILE A 393 -11.83 -0.44 25.20
C ILE A 393 -12.64 -1.71 24.99
N ILE A 394 -12.35 -2.72 25.81
CA ILE A 394 -13.09 -3.98 25.89
C ILE A 394 -13.54 -4.23 27.33
N ASP A 395 -14.60 -5.02 27.49
CA ASP A 395 -15.12 -5.31 28.81
C ASP A 395 -14.11 -6.06 29.69
N THR A 396 -14.09 -5.71 30.97
CA THR A 396 -13.41 -6.54 31.98
C THR A 396 -14.15 -7.87 32.08
N ALA A 397 -13.43 -9.00 31.97
CA ALA A 397 -14.04 -10.31 32.21
C ALA A 397 -14.76 -10.28 33.58
N ALA A 398 -16.04 -10.68 33.58
CA ALA A 398 -16.84 -10.82 34.79
C ALA A 398 -16.27 -11.91 35.69
#